data_85363db13b6b8005ac23bb4dba6fdc2a
#
_entry.id   85363db13b6b8005ac23bb4dba6fdc2a
#
_cell.length_a   1.000
_cell.length_b   1.000
_cell.length_c   1.000
_cell.angle_alpha   90.00
_cell.angle_beta   90.00
_cell.angle_gamma   90.00
#
_symmetry.space_group_name_H-M   'P 1'
#
loop_
_entity.id
_entity.type
_entity.pdbx_description
1 polymer ?
#
loop_
_entity_poly.entity_id
_entity_poly.type
_entity_poly.pdbx_seq_one_letter_code
_entity_poly.pdbx_strand_id
1 'polypeptide(L)'
;MFTGIIKGVGRIVEQADVGGDRRLTIDVEDAGLPTLHEGDSVAVNGVCLTVVKSGGQRFDADVSLATLTVTTFGELSVGARVNLEPALRLGEPLDGHLLTGHVDGIGQVTDIRQSARSAVIQFEVPQELAPYIARKGAVAVDGVSLTVNAATNAAFEVNIIPYTQEKTIATRYKSGTAVNIEVDIIARYVERLTAGRDPSTGVSLELLQKHGYTGQD
;
A
#
# COMPACT_ATOMS: atom_id res chain seq x y z
N MET A 1 -7.41 9.13 4.78
CA MET A 1 -5.99 9.44 4.46
C MET A 1 -5.13 8.91 5.59
N PHE A 2 -3.96 8.35 5.26
CA PHE A 2 -3.03 7.71 6.17
C PHE A 2 -1.60 8.13 5.84
N THR A 3 -0.66 7.72 6.66
CA THR A 3 0.76 8.09 6.54
C THR A 3 1.66 6.91 6.18
N GLY A 4 1.17 5.69 6.39
CA GLY A 4 1.96 4.46 6.30
C GLY A 4 2.85 4.22 7.52
N ILE A 5 2.60 4.94 8.61
CA ILE A 5 3.27 4.73 9.90
C ILE A 5 2.33 3.91 10.79
N ILE A 6 2.56 2.61 10.78
CA ILE A 6 1.74 1.67 11.55
C ILE A 6 1.76 2.01 13.03
N LYS A 7 0.59 2.10 13.62
CA LYS A 7 0.43 2.41 15.05
C LYS A 7 0.36 1.16 15.91
N GLY A 8 -0.06 0.03 15.32
CA GLY A 8 -0.12 -1.24 16.03
C GLY A 8 -0.48 -2.42 15.14
N VAL A 9 -0.46 -3.59 15.72
CA VAL A 9 -0.82 -4.85 15.05
C VAL A 9 -2.03 -5.45 15.75
N GLY A 10 -3.14 -5.56 15.02
CA GLY A 10 -4.35 -6.24 15.48
C GLY A 10 -4.42 -7.70 15.06
N ARG A 11 -5.52 -8.34 15.41
CA ARG A 11 -5.82 -9.73 15.05
C ARG A 11 -7.27 -9.89 14.62
N ILE A 12 -7.51 -10.50 13.47
CA ILE A 12 -8.86 -10.90 13.05
C ILE A 12 -9.35 -12.00 14.00
N VAL A 13 -10.43 -11.76 14.72
CA VAL A 13 -10.98 -12.72 15.67
C VAL A 13 -12.30 -13.34 15.23
N GLU A 14 -13.00 -12.68 14.28
CA GLU A 14 -14.23 -13.19 13.71
C GLU A 14 -14.38 -12.71 12.26
N GLN A 15 -15.04 -13.54 11.44
CA GLN A 15 -15.44 -13.19 10.07
C GLN A 15 -16.88 -13.68 9.84
N ALA A 16 -17.71 -12.84 9.25
CA ALA A 16 -19.09 -13.17 8.91
C ALA A 16 -19.41 -12.70 7.49
N ASP A 17 -20.19 -13.49 6.75
CA ASP A 17 -20.76 -13.06 5.47
C ASP A 17 -21.92 -12.09 5.75
N VAL A 18 -21.94 -10.99 5.01
CA VAL A 18 -22.99 -9.96 5.10
C VAL A 18 -23.45 -9.61 3.69
N GLY A 19 -24.28 -10.48 3.11
CA GLY A 19 -24.89 -10.24 1.80
C GLY A 19 -23.89 -10.23 0.64
N GLY A 20 -22.82 -11.03 0.74
CA GLY A 20 -21.74 -11.10 -0.24
C GLY A 20 -20.51 -10.27 0.11
N ASP A 21 -20.64 -9.29 1.01
CA ASP A 21 -19.53 -8.61 1.67
C ASP A 21 -19.08 -9.41 2.89
N ARG A 22 -17.93 -9.06 3.46
CA ARG A 22 -17.39 -9.72 4.65
C ARG A 22 -17.26 -8.73 5.80
N ARG A 23 -17.90 -9.04 6.93
CA ARG A 23 -17.65 -8.34 8.19
C ARG A 23 -16.47 -8.98 8.90
N LEU A 24 -15.51 -8.16 9.33
CA LEU A 24 -14.37 -8.55 10.13
C LEU A 24 -14.53 -7.96 11.52
N THR A 25 -14.33 -8.78 12.57
CA THR A 25 -14.09 -8.29 13.94
C THR A 25 -12.60 -8.35 14.21
N ILE A 26 -12.02 -7.19 14.53
CA ILE A 26 -10.58 -7.03 14.77
C ILE A 26 -10.34 -6.68 16.22
N ASP A 27 -9.51 -7.49 16.87
CA ASP A 27 -9.02 -7.29 18.23
C ASP A 27 -7.79 -6.38 18.20
N VAL A 28 -7.80 -5.33 19.04
CA VAL A 28 -6.76 -4.30 19.11
C VAL A 28 -6.15 -4.15 20.51
N GLU A 29 -6.37 -5.14 21.39
CA GLU A 29 -5.93 -5.09 22.80
C GLU A 29 -4.47 -4.68 22.95
N ASP A 30 -3.59 -5.30 22.15
CA ASP A 30 -2.14 -5.06 22.20
C ASP A 30 -1.67 -4.02 21.18
N ALA A 31 -2.59 -3.39 20.42
CA ALA A 31 -2.21 -2.53 19.31
C ALA A 31 -1.84 -1.10 19.75
N GLY A 32 -2.20 -0.68 20.97
CA GLY A 32 -1.91 0.67 21.47
C GLY A 32 -2.61 1.78 20.68
N LEU A 33 -3.72 1.48 20.01
CA LEU A 33 -4.48 2.43 19.21
C LEU A 33 -5.29 3.39 20.11
N PRO A 34 -5.56 4.61 19.62
CA PRO A 34 -6.55 5.48 20.26
C PRO A 34 -7.94 4.81 20.21
N THR A 35 -8.87 5.28 21.04
CA THR A 35 -10.26 4.83 20.98
C THR A 35 -10.83 5.11 19.60
N LEU A 36 -11.34 4.07 18.95
CA LEU A 36 -12.01 4.13 17.68
C LEU A 36 -13.52 4.28 17.90
N HIS A 37 -14.18 5.03 17.03
CA HIS A 37 -15.62 5.25 17.07
C HIS A 37 -16.27 4.77 15.76
N GLU A 38 -17.57 4.52 15.80
CA GLU A 38 -18.34 4.23 14.60
C GLU A 38 -18.23 5.41 13.61
N GLY A 39 -17.94 5.09 12.35
CA GLY A 39 -17.67 6.06 11.29
C GLY A 39 -16.20 6.43 11.12
N ASP A 40 -15.31 6.08 12.05
CA ASP A 40 -13.88 6.31 11.87
C ASP A 40 -13.33 5.47 10.72
N SER A 41 -12.34 6.01 10.02
CA SER A 41 -11.56 5.26 9.04
C SER A 41 -10.30 4.68 9.67
N VAL A 42 -10.02 3.42 9.40
CA VAL A 42 -8.82 2.69 9.83
C VAL A 42 -8.22 1.96 8.63
N ALA A 43 -6.93 2.12 8.39
CA ALA A 43 -6.22 1.27 7.45
C ALA A 43 -5.88 -0.06 8.14
N VAL A 44 -6.33 -1.15 7.54
CA VAL A 44 -6.06 -2.52 7.96
C VAL A 44 -5.26 -3.20 6.86
N ASN A 45 -3.99 -3.55 7.11
CA ASN A 45 -3.04 -3.94 6.06
C ASN A 45 -3.09 -3.00 4.84
N GLY A 46 -3.18 -1.69 5.07
CA GLY A 46 -3.25 -0.68 4.02
C GLY A 46 -4.63 -0.51 3.37
N VAL A 47 -5.62 -1.31 3.68
CA VAL A 47 -6.98 -1.16 3.17
C VAL A 47 -7.77 -0.21 4.07
N CYS A 48 -8.29 0.88 3.51
CA CYS A 48 -9.17 1.81 4.22
C CYS A 48 -10.52 1.15 4.50
N LEU A 49 -10.82 0.93 5.77
CA LEU A 49 -12.10 0.39 6.23
C LEU A 49 -12.78 1.40 7.15
N THR A 50 -14.11 1.38 7.15
CA THR A 50 -14.92 2.18 8.07
C THR A 50 -15.33 1.30 9.26
N VAL A 51 -15.13 1.81 10.46
CA VAL A 51 -15.61 1.18 11.69
C VAL A 51 -17.13 1.22 11.72
N VAL A 52 -17.78 0.06 11.67
CA VAL A 52 -19.26 -0.04 11.72
C VAL A 52 -19.77 -0.31 13.13
N LYS A 53 -18.91 -0.82 13.99
CA LYS A 53 -19.18 -1.00 15.42
C LYS A 53 -17.87 -0.97 16.18
N SER A 54 -17.85 -0.34 17.36
CA SER A 54 -16.70 -0.31 18.25
C SER A 54 -17.14 -0.61 19.68
N GLY A 55 -16.33 -1.38 20.41
CA GLY A 55 -16.61 -1.71 21.79
C GLY A 55 -15.44 -2.41 22.48
N GLY A 56 -15.00 -1.82 23.58
CA GLY A 56 -13.84 -2.35 24.33
C GLY A 56 -12.55 -2.31 23.49
N GLN A 57 -11.97 -3.48 23.31
CA GLN A 57 -10.71 -3.65 22.54
C GLN A 57 -10.94 -4.26 21.15
N ARG A 58 -12.15 -4.09 20.59
CA ARG A 58 -12.52 -4.63 19.29
C ARG A 58 -13.29 -3.62 18.49
N PHE A 59 -13.15 -3.74 17.16
CA PHE A 59 -14.03 -3.06 16.23
C PHE A 59 -14.43 -4.00 15.10
N ASP A 60 -15.60 -3.72 14.52
CA ASP A 60 -16.09 -4.38 13.32
C ASP A 60 -15.94 -3.45 12.12
N ALA A 61 -15.58 -4.00 10.98
CA ALA A 61 -15.54 -3.29 9.71
C ALA A 61 -16.03 -4.20 8.58
N ASP A 62 -16.71 -3.61 7.60
CA ASP A 62 -17.20 -4.33 6.43
C ASP A 62 -16.21 -4.17 5.28
N VAL A 63 -15.92 -5.27 4.61
CA VAL A 63 -15.05 -5.35 3.42
C VAL A 63 -15.92 -5.76 2.25
N SER A 64 -16.04 -4.86 1.26
CA SER A 64 -16.84 -5.12 0.07
C SER A 64 -16.26 -6.27 -0.77
N LEU A 65 -17.12 -6.93 -1.54
CA LEU A 65 -16.70 -7.98 -2.48
C LEU A 65 -15.60 -7.45 -3.44
N ALA A 66 -15.73 -6.21 -3.92
CA ALA A 66 -14.71 -5.59 -4.77
C ALA A 66 -13.35 -5.48 -4.07
N THR A 67 -13.33 -5.09 -2.80
CA THR A 67 -12.10 -5.02 -2.00
C THR A 67 -11.53 -6.42 -1.73
N LEU A 68 -12.37 -7.41 -1.46
CA LEU A 68 -11.94 -8.80 -1.25
C LEU A 68 -11.21 -9.38 -2.47
N THR A 69 -11.59 -8.97 -3.68
CA THR A 69 -11.01 -9.50 -4.94
C THR A 69 -9.66 -8.90 -5.30
N VAL A 70 -9.38 -7.67 -4.85
CA VAL A 70 -8.14 -6.94 -5.22
C VAL A 70 -7.14 -6.83 -4.09
N THR A 71 -7.47 -7.40 -2.93
CA THR A 71 -6.61 -7.36 -1.73
C THR A 71 -6.40 -8.75 -1.13
N THR A 72 -5.43 -8.86 -0.23
CA THR A 72 -5.17 -10.10 0.52
C THR A 72 -6.33 -10.52 1.43
N PHE A 73 -7.33 -9.67 1.66
CA PHE A 73 -8.48 -9.98 2.51
C PHE A 73 -9.33 -11.16 2.01
N GLY A 74 -9.29 -11.44 0.70
CA GLY A 74 -9.95 -12.63 0.16
C GLY A 74 -9.48 -13.94 0.80
N GLU A 75 -8.19 -14.01 1.16
CA GLU A 75 -7.51 -15.19 1.70
C GLU A 75 -7.23 -15.14 3.20
N LEU A 76 -7.37 -13.96 3.84
CA LEU A 76 -7.15 -13.85 5.28
C LEU A 76 -8.18 -14.66 6.07
N SER A 77 -7.72 -15.33 7.11
CA SER A 77 -8.54 -16.15 8.00
C SER A 77 -8.54 -15.62 9.44
N VAL A 78 -9.47 -16.12 10.24
CA VAL A 78 -9.48 -15.87 11.70
C VAL A 78 -8.13 -16.27 12.30
N GLY A 79 -7.59 -15.42 13.17
CA GLY A 79 -6.27 -15.54 13.76
C GLY A 79 -5.18 -14.76 13.02
N ALA A 80 -5.43 -14.28 11.80
CA ALA A 80 -4.47 -13.48 11.05
C ALA A 80 -4.15 -12.18 11.79
N ARG A 81 -2.87 -11.81 11.81
CA ARG A 81 -2.40 -10.52 12.31
C ARG A 81 -2.41 -9.49 11.17
N VAL A 82 -2.79 -8.26 11.50
CA VAL A 82 -2.92 -7.17 10.53
C VAL A 82 -2.30 -5.88 11.07
N ASN A 83 -1.62 -5.14 10.19
CA ASN A 83 -1.16 -3.78 10.49
C ASN A 83 -2.35 -2.83 10.63
N LEU A 84 -2.30 -1.93 11.60
CA LEU A 84 -3.36 -0.97 11.87
C LEU A 84 -2.82 0.46 11.91
N GLU A 85 -3.51 1.35 11.22
CA GLU A 85 -3.28 2.78 11.28
C GLU A 85 -4.63 3.51 11.26
N PRO A 86 -4.99 4.28 12.32
CA PRO A 86 -6.13 5.19 12.29
C PRO A 86 -5.91 6.32 11.28
N ALA A 87 -6.99 6.87 10.73
CA ALA A 87 -6.89 7.99 9.80
C ALA A 87 -6.15 9.18 10.42
N LEU A 88 -5.29 9.81 9.61
CA LEU A 88 -4.54 11.01 9.96
C LEU A 88 -5.51 12.15 10.33
N ARG A 89 -5.26 12.79 11.45
CA ARG A 89 -6.01 13.96 11.92
C ARG A 89 -5.32 15.26 11.52
N LEU A 90 -6.10 16.31 11.37
CA LEU A 90 -5.55 17.63 11.05
C LEU A 90 -4.57 18.10 12.14
N GLY A 91 -3.35 18.45 11.72
CA GLY A 91 -2.29 18.87 12.62
C GLY A 91 -1.31 17.77 13.05
N GLU A 92 -1.59 16.51 12.72
CA GLU A 92 -0.63 15.43 12.92
C GLU A 92 0.45 15.42 11.83
N PRO A 93 1.70 15.01 12.15
CA PRO A 93 2.78 14.91 11.17
C PRO A 93 2.51 13.78 10.16
N LEU A 94 2.95 13.97 8.93
CA LEU A 94 2.81 12.95 7.88
C LEU A 94 3.81 11.79 8.08
N ASP A 95 5.05 12.08 8.48
CA ASP A 95 6.19 11.17 8.76
C ASP A 95 6.53 10.12 7.69
N GLY A 96 5.56 9.59 6.95
CA GLY A 96 5.74 8.67 5.82
C GLY A 96 5.48 9.33 4.48
N HIS A 97 4.48 8.84 3.74
CA HIS A 97 3.98 9.48 2.53
C HIS A 97 2.43 9.43 2.51
N LEU A 98 1.84 10.09 1.54
CA LEU A 98 0.40 10.23 1.47
C LEU A 98 -0.25 8.94 0.97
N LEU A 99 -0.98 8.26 1.85
CA LEU A 99 -1.71 7.03 1.54
C LEU A 99 -3.22 7.26 1.61
N THR A 100 -3.93 6.63 0.71
CA THR A 100 -5.39 6.70 0.65
C THR A 100 -6.05 5.50 1.30
N GLY A 101 -5.33 4.40 1.41
CA GLY A 101 -5.86 3.09 1.80
C GLY A 101 -6.58 2.40 0.64
N HIS A 102 -6.31 2.83 -0.58
CA HIS A 102 -6.86 2.24 -1.80
C HIS A 102 -5.79 1.35 -2.46
N VAL A 103 -5.73 0.12 -1.99
CA VAL A 103 -4.80 -0.89 -2.49
C VAL A 103 -4.94 -1.06 -3.99
N ASP A 104 -3.83 -1.00 -4.70
CA ASP A 104 -3.76 -1.10 -6.17
C ASP A 104 -3.68 -2.54 -6.66
N GLY A 105 -3.18 -3.45 -5.83
CA GLY A 105 -3.08 -4.87 -6.16
C GLY A 105 -2.33 -5.68 -5.11
N ILE A 106 -2.17 -6.96 -5.42
CA ILE A 106 -1.47 -7.91 -4.55
C ILE A 106 -0.07 -8.15 -5.13
N GLY A 107 0.96 -7.91 -4.30
CA GLY A 107 2.32 -8.34 -4.55
C GLY A 107 2.66 -9.62 -3.80
N GLN A 108 3.84 -10.17 -4.06
CA GLN A 108 4.33 -11.37 -3.40
C GLN A 108 5.78 -11.18 -2.93
N VAL A 109 6.07 -11.60 -1.72
CA VAL A 109 7.45 -11.69 -1.21
C VAL A 109 8.17 -12.79 -1.98
N THR A 110 9.27 -12.46 -2.65
CA THR A 110 10.08 -13.44 -3.40
C THR A 110 11.36 -13.81 -2.66
N ASP A 111 11.99 -12.86 -1.98
CA ASP A 111 13.23 -13.08 -1.24
C ASP A 111 13.30 -12.24 0.03
N ILE A 112 13.94 -12.78 1.07
CA ILE A 112 14.22 -12.09 2.32
C ILE A 112 15.66 -12.36 2.71
N ARG A 113 16.45 -11.29 2.83
CA ARG A 113 17.86 -11.39 3.23
C ARG A 113 18.12 -10.54 4.47
N GLN A 114 18.84 -11.10 5.43
CA GLN A 114 19.30 -10.31 6.57
C GLN A 114 20.46 -9.40 6.14
N SER A 115 20.38 -8.12 6.47
CA SER A 115 21.45 -7.13 6.24
C SER A 115 21.73 -6.40 7.55
N ALA A 116 22.76 -6.84 8.27
CA ALA A 116 23.04 -6.42 9.64
C ALA A 116 21.81 -6.62 10.55
N ARG A 117 21.22 -5.53 11.05
CA ARG A 117 20.01 -5.58 11.90
C ARG A 117 18.70 -5.42 11.10
N SER A 118 18.79 -5.09 9.81
CA SER A 118 17.64 -4.85 8.93
C SER A 118 17.33 -6.07 8.08
N ALA A 119 16.12 -6.18 7.59
CA ALA A 119 15.72 -7.15 6.59
C ALA A 119 15.57 -6.48 5.22
N VAL A 120 16.28 -6.98 4.23
CA VAL A 120 16.10 -6.61 2.83
C VAL A 120 15.07 -7.58 2.23
N ILE A 121 13.96 -7.05 1.75
CA ILE A 121 12.86 -7.85 1.22
C ILE A 121 12.62 -7.45 -0.23
N GLN A 122 12.51 -8.46 -1.09
CA GLN A 122 12.14 -8.32 -2.49
C GLN A 122 10.68 -8.72 -2.67
N PHE A 123 9.95 -7.88 -3.40
CA PHE A 123 8.56 -8.10 -3.75
C PHE A 123 8.41 -8.15 -5.27
N GLU A 124 7.72 -9.15 -5.77
CA GLU A 124 7.17 -9.16 -7.11
C GLU A 124 5.82 -8.46 -7.11
N VAL A 125 5.52 -7.71 -8.18
CA VAL A 125 4.26 -6.98 -8.33
C VAL A 125 3.67 -7.22 -9.72
N PRO A 126 2.33 -7.05 -9.86
CA PRO A 126 1.69 -7.01 -11.17
C PRO A 126 2.41 -6.02 -12.11
N GLN A 127 2.56 -6.41 -13.37
CA GLN A 127 3.32 -5.64 -14.36
C GLN A 127 2.78 -4.22 -14.54
N GLU A 128 1.46 -4.05 -14.37
CA GLU A 128 0.79 -2.74 -14.44
C GLU A 128 1.15 -1.79 -13.28
N LEU A 129 1.64 -2.32 -12.15
CA LEU A 129 2.05 -1.48 -11.02
C LEU A 129 3.54 -1.07 -11.08
N ALA A 130 4.36 -1.84 -11.78
CA ALA A 130 5.80 -1.60 -11.84
C ALA A 130 6.20 -0.17 -12.31
N PRO A 131 5.52 0.46 -13.29
CA PRO A 131 5.86 1.82 -13.73
C PRO A 131 5.73 2.90 -12.65
N TYR A 132 4.90 2.67 -11.62
CA TYR A 132 4.68 3.63 -10.52
C TYR A 132 5.68 3.48 -9.38
N ILE A 133 6.51 2.41 -9.40
CA ILE A 133 7.45 2.09 -8.33
C ILE A 133 8.86 2.48 -8.78
N ALA A 134 9.36 3.60 -8.28
CA ALA A 134 10.64 4.15 -8.68
C ALA A 134 11.70 4.00 -7.58
N ARG A 135 12.96 3.75 -7.98
CA ARG A 135 14.08 3.76 -7.04
C ARG A 135 14.14 5.09 -6.27
N LYS A 136 14.24 5.01 -4.93
CA LYS A 136 14.18 6.12 -3.98
C LYS A 136 12.81 6.78 -3.84
N GLY A 137 11.80 6.28 -4.55
CA GLY A 137 10.40 6.63 -4.32
C GLY A 137 9.83 5.92 -3.10
N ALA A 138 8.58 6.23 -2.79
CA ALA A 138 7.79 5.59 -1.75
C ALA A 138 6.84 4.54 -2.35
N VAL A 139 6.55 3.50 -1.57
CA VAL A 139 5.53 2.50 -1.83
C VAL A 139 4.97 2.03 -0.50
N ALA A 140 3.69 1.70 -0.44
CA ALA A 140 3.14 1.05 0.74
C ALA A 140 3.00 -0.46 0.52
N VAL A 141 3.45 -1.23 1.51
CA VAL A 141 3.29 -2.68 1.59
C VAL A 141 2.54 -3.01 2.87
N ASP A 142 1.37 -3.65 2.74
CA ASP A 142 0.44 -3.87 3.88
C ASP A 142 0.26 -2.60 4.73
N GLY A 143 0.16 -1.45 4.08
CA GLY A 143 0.00 -0.14 4.70
C GLY A 143 1.28 0.47 5.29
N VAL A 144 2.43 -0.20 5.21
CA VAL A 144 3.70 0.35 5.69
C VAL A 144 4.35 1.21 4.62
N SER A 145 4.62 2.48 4.92
CA SER A 145 5.40 3.38 4.05
C SER A 145 6.85 2.94 3.99
N LEU A 146 7.34 2.59 2.81
CA LEU A 146 8.69 2.07 2.60
C LEU A 146 9.39 2.81 1.46
N THR A 147 10.71 3.00 1.62
CA THR A 147 11.55 3.55 0.56
C THR A 147 12.04 2.42 -0.35
N VAL A 148 11.88 2.59 -1.65
CA VAL A 148 12.35 1.65 -2.67
C VAL A 148 13.87 1.77 -2.85
N ASN A 149 14.61 0.69 -2.60
CA ASN A 149 16.06 0.64 -2.80
C ASN A 149 16.46 0.32 -4.23
N ALA A 150 15.74 -0.64 -4.83
CA ALA A 150 15.90 -1.04 -6.22
C ALA A 150 14.52 -1.35 -6.81
N ALA A 151 14.35 -1.13 -8.11
CA ALA A 151 13.15 -1.46 -8.85
C ALA A 151 13.51 -1.99 -10.24
N THR A 152 12.71 -2.94 -10.73
CA THR A 152 12.75 -3.50 -12.08
C THR A 152 11.34 -3.44 -12.67
N ASN A 153 11.15 -3.99 -13.86
CA ASN A 153 9.83 -4.05 -14.50
C ASN A 153 8.84 -5.06 -13.87
N ALA A 154 9.24 -5.80 -12.86
CA ALA A 154 8.41 -6.82 -12.23
C ALA A 154 8.57 -6.91 -10.71
N ALA A 155 9.59 -6.25 -10.14
CA ALA A 155 9.92 -6.38 -8.73
C ALA A 155 10.57 -5.12 -8.17
N PHE A 156 10.45 -4.96 -6.85
CA PHE A 156 11.19 -3.94 -6.11
C PHE A 156 11.77 -4.50 -4.82
N GLU A 157 12.76 -3.79 -4.27
CA GLU A 157 13.43 -4.14 -3.04
C GLU A 157 13.33 -2.99 -2.04
N VAL A 158 13.07 -3.34 -0.78
CA VAL A 158 13.07 -2.41 0.35
C VAL A 158 13.97 -2.91 1.46
N ASN A 159 14.38 -2.00 2.35
CA ASN A 159 15.11 -2.36 3.57
C ASN A 159 14.26 -1.99 4.79
N ILE A 160 13.87 -2.98 5.57
CA ILE A 160 13.01 -2.80 6.75
C ILE A 160 13.90 -2.78 8.00
N ILE A 161 13.98 -1.62 8.66
CA ILE A 161 14.77 -1.41 9.88
C ILE A 161 14.15 -2.14 11.09
N PRO A 162 14.92 -2.43 12.15
CA PRO A 162 14.45 -3.21 13.31
C PRO A 162 13.16 -2.66 13.93
N TYR A 163 13.04 -1.35 14.07
CA TYR A 163 11.86 -0.70 14.63
C TYR A 163 10.59 -1.03 13.82
N THR A 164 10.66 -0.91 12.49
CA THR A 164 9.54 -1.23 11.61
C THR A 164 9.22 -2.72 11.63
N GLN A 165 10.25 -3.59 11.70
CA GLN A 165 10.05 -5.03 11.85
C GLN A 165 9.25 -5.35 13.12
N GLU A 166 9.59 -4.72 14.25
CA GLU A 166 8.94 -4.94 15.54
C GLU A 166 7.48 -4.41 15.58
N LYS A 167 7.23 -3.27 14.94
CA LYS A 167 5.94 -2.57 14.99
C LYS A 167 4.93 -3.01 13.94
N THR A 168 5.31 -3.92 13.04
CA THR A 168 4.49 -4.37 11.93
C THR A 168 4.44 -5.89 11.81
N ILE A 169 3.61 -6.38 10.89
CA ILE A 169 3.58 -7.82 10.57
C ILE A 169 4.78 -8.28 9.71
N ALA A 170 5.73 -7.40 9.36
CA ALA A 170 6.83 -7.71 8.44
C ALA A 170 7.72 -8.87 8.92
N THR A 171 7.84 -9.11 10.24
CA THR A 171 8.56 -10.28 10.79
C THR A 171 7.90 -11.62 10.47
N ARG A 172 6.66 -11.62 9.98
CA ARG A 172 5.89 -12.82 9.60
C ARG A 172 6.02 -13.15 8.13
N TYR A 173 6.62 -12.25 7.34
CA TYR A 173 6.82 -12.49 5.92
C TYR A 173 7.78 -13.65 5.68
N LYS A 174 7.49 -14.41 4.65
CA LYS A 174 8.32 -15.48 4.10
C LYS A 174 8.14 -15.48 2.58
N SER A 175 9.06 -16.09 1.86
CA SER A 175 8.89 -16.28 0.40
C SER A 175 7.52 -16.91 0.11
N GLY A 176 6.80 -16.34 -0.84
CA GLY A 176 5.42 -16.69 -1.19
C GLY A 176 4.34 -15.94 -0.41
N THR A 177 4.68 -15.11 0.60
CA THR A 177 3.66 -14.31 1.31
C THR A 177 3.06 -13.28 0.36
N ALA A 178 1.73 -13.27 0.21
CA ALA A 178 0.99 -12.23 -0.49
C ALA A 178 0.86 -10.98 0.38
N VAL A 179 1.00 -9.80 -0.22
CA VAL A 179 0.95 -8.49 0.46
C VAL A 179 0.13 -7.51 -0.36
N ASN A 180 -0.54 -6.57 0.32
CA ASN A 180 -1.23 -5.46 -0.35
C ASN A 180 -0.21 -4.40 -0.78
N ILE A 181 -0.33 -3.93 -2.01
CA ILE A 181 0.50 -2.86 -2.57
C ILE A 181 -0.36 -1.64 -2.85
N GLU A 182 0.03 -0.48 -2.34
CA GLU A 182 -0.48 0.83 -2.75
C GLU A 182 0.69 1.65 -3.28
N VAL A 183 0.60 2.11 -4.53
CA VAL A 183 1.63 2.97 -5.12
C VAL A 183 1.45 4.42 -4.67
N ASP A 184 2.50 5.22 -4.73
CA ASP A 184 2.41 6.64 -4.39
C ASP A 184 1.37 7.33 -5.31
N ILE A 185 0.35 7.95 -4.70
CA ILE A 185 -0.74 8.63 -5.41
C ILE A 185 -0.22 9.68 -6.38
N ILE A 186 0.93 10.29 -6.11
CA ILE A 186 1.57 11.28 -6.98
C ILE A 186 1.93 10.64 -8.34
N ALA A 187 2.42 9.39 -8.34
CA ALA A 187 2.77 8.69 -9.58
C ALA A 187 1.56 8.51 -10.50
N ARG A 188 0.38 8.21 -9.94
CA ARG A 188 -0.87 8.09 -10.69
C ARG A 188 -1.33 9.41 -11.30
N TYR A 189 -1.22 10.52 -10.57
CA TYR A 189 -1.56 11.82 -11.13
C TYR A 189 -0.56 12.29 -12.19
N VAL A 190 0.73 12.01 -12.00
CA VAL A 190 1.76 12.30 -13.02
C VAL A 190 1.43 11.54 -14.29
N GLU A 191 1.17 10.25 -14.22
CA GLU A 191 0.76 9.46 -15.40
C GLU A 191 -0.47 10.07 -16.09
N ARG A 192 -1.54 10.33 -15.34
CA ARG A 192 -2.78 10.88 -15.89
C ARG A 192 -2.57 12.22 -16.60
N LEU A 193 -1.73 13.09 -16.07
CA LEU A 193 -1.42 14.39 -16.63
C LEU A 193 -0.49 14.31 -17.85
N THR A 194 0.35 13.27 -17.92
CA THR A 194 1.27 13.07 -19.05
C THR A 194 0.67 12.25 -20.19
N ALA A 195 -0.21 11.30 -19.89
CA ALA A 195 -0.90 10.45 -20.86
C ALA A 195 -1.78 11.22 -21.88
N GLY A 196 -2.16 12.47 -21.57
CA GLY A 196 -2.92 13.33 -22.47
C GLY A 196 -2.05 14.23 -23.39
N ARG A 197 -0.73 14.15 -23.28
CA ARG A 197 0.16 14.87 -24.20
C ARG A 197 0.34 14.01 -25.44
N ASP A 198 -0.39 14.36 -26.48
CA ASP A 198 -0.23 13.78 -27.82
C ASP A 198 1.23 14.01 -28.27
N PRO A 199 2.03 12.95 -28.52
CA PRO A 199 3.37 13.09 -29.05
C PRO A 199 3.40 13.84 -30.38
N SER A 200 2.26 13.88 -31.11
CA SER A 200 2.12 14.58 -32.38
C SER A 200 2.04 16.11 -32.25
N THR A 201 1.81 16.65 -30.99
CA THR A 201 1.85 18.10 -30.75
C THR A 201 3.26 18.65 -30.49
N GLY A 202 4.27 17.77 -30.39
CA GLY A 202 5.68 18.13 -30.33
C GLY A 202 6.22 18.59 -31.71
N VAL A 203 7.39 19.24 -31.70
CA VAL A 203 8.13 19.59 -32.94
C VAL A 203 8.54 18.30 -33.62
N SER A 204 7.83 17.91 -34.68
CA SER A 204 8.17 16.73 -35.49
C SER A 204 9.34 17.02 -36.40
N LEU A 205 10.09 15.98 -36.82
CA LEU A 205 11.15 16.10 -37.79
C LEU A 205 10.60 16.70 -39.14
N GLU A 206 9.38 16.30 -39.46
CA GLU A 206 8.67 16.79 -40.66
C GLU A 206 8.33 18.29 -40.55
N LEU A 207 7.94 18.76 -39.36
CA LEU A 207 7.71 20.18 -39.08
C LEU A 207 9.02 20.98 -39.18
N LEU A 208 10.13 20.44 -38.63
CA LEU A 208 11.46 21.05 -38.75
C LEU A 208 11.92 21.11 -40.21
N GLN A 209 11.74 20.04 -41.00
CA GLN A 209 12.05 20.00 -42.44
C GLN A 209 11.24 21.03 -43.19
N LYS A 210 9.94 21.11 -42.96
CA LYS A 210 9.03 22.04 -43.59
C LYS A 210 9.40 23.52 -43.34
N HIS A 211 10.01 23.80 -42.20
CA HIS A 211 10.44 25.13 -41.79
C HIS A 211 11.96 25.39 -41.95
N GLY A 212 12.68 24.50 -42.65
CA GLY A 212 14.09 24.71 -43.03
C GLY A 212 15.10 24.48 -41.92
N TYR A 213 14.75 23.78 -40.84
CA TYR A 213 15.65 23.49 -39.72
C TYR A 213 16.46 22.19 -39.82
N THR A 214 16.34 21.45 -40.92
CA THR A 214 17.25 20.33 -41.19
C THR A 214 18.37 20.86 -42.05
N GLY A 215 19.59 20.92 -41.52
CA GLY A 215 20.77 21.30 -42.24
C GLY A 215 20.97 20.39 -43.42
N GLN A 216 21.21 21.00 -44.58
CA GLN A 216 21.91 20.38 -45.70
C GLN A 216 23.41 20.50 -45.34
N ASP A 217 24.07 19.39 -45.06
CA ASP A 217 25.51 19.23 -45.24
C ASP A 217 25.77 18.83 -46.68
#